data_771be0d1ea7360fb371d15fc551504b8
#
_entry.id   771be0d1ea7360fb371d15fc551504b8
#
_cell.length_a   1.000
_cell.length_b   1.000
_cell.length_c   1.000
_cell.angle_alpha   90.00
_cell.angle_beta   90.00
_cell.angle_gamma   90.00
#
_symmetry.space_group_name_H-M   'P 1'
#
loop_
_entity.id
_entity.type
_entity.pdbx_description
1 polymer ?
#
loop_
_entity_poly.entity_id
_entity_poly.type
_entity_poly.pdbx_seq_one_letter_code
_entity_poly.pdbx_strand_id
1 'polypeptide(L)'
;GLDRTPEYKQNLEMARQTLLIRELFVNFEKANPVTDAEIKAEYDKVAASNSGKEYRTSHILVETEDQAKALIADIKAGKKKFADAAKQASKDPGSGAQGGDLGWSTPDSYVPEFAQAMTQLAKGAMTDTPVKSQFGWHIIRIEDVREGQLPPLEEVKAQIKQELEQQKMGKFQDELRAKAKVE
;
A
#
# COMPACT_ATOMS: atom_id res chain seq x y z
N GLY A 1 -21.97 -26.07 -47.23
CA GLY A 1 -22.01 -24.64 -47.62
C GLY A 1 -21.97 -23.67 -46.42
N LEU A 2 -22.03 -24.18 -45.17
CA LEU A 2 -21.99 -23.33 -43.96
C LEU A 2 -20.67 -22.54 -43.84
N ASP A 3 -19.57 -23.13 -44.32
CA ASP A 3 -18.22 -22.54 -44.38
C ASP A 3 -18.11 -21.31 -45.30
N ARG A 4 -19.14 -21.07 -46.14
CA ARG A 4 -19.18 -19.97 -47.09
C ARG A 4 -20.05 -18.80 -46.65
N THR A 5 -20.78 -18.94 -45.54
CA THR A 5 -21.64 -17.87 -45.03
C THR A 5 -20.81 -16.68 -44.51
N PRO A 6 -21.33 -15.44 -44.63
CA PRO A 6 -20.67 -14.26 -44.11
C PRO A 6 -20.36 -14.36 -42.60
N GLU A 7 -21.31 -14.88 -41.83
CA GLU A 7 -21.16 -15.07 -40.39
C GLU A 7 -20.03 -16.02 -40.04
N TYR A 8 -19.92 -17.16 -40.77
CA TYR A 8 -18.84 -18.12 -40.56
C TYR A 8 -17.47 -17.47 -40.83
N LYS A 9 -17.34 -16.73 -41.92
CA LYS A 9 -16.11 -16.05 -42.29
C LYS A 9 -15.71 -15.00 -41.25
N GLN A 10 -16.68 -14.22 -40.75
CA GLN A 10 -16.45 -13.24 -39.70
C GLN A 10 -15.99 -13.90 -38.39
N ASN A 11 -16.66 -14.97 -37.96
CA ASN A 11 -16.29 -15.71 -36.76
C ASN A 11 -14.91 -16.36 -36.90
N LEU A 12 -14.55 -16.87 -38.08
CA LEU A 12 -13.24 -17.43 -38.34
C LEU A 12 -12.14 -16.36 -38.23
N GLU A 13 -12.37 -15.17 -38.80
CA GLU A 13 -11.41 -14.07 -38.69
C GLU A 13 -11.25 -13.58 -37.24
N MET A 14 -12.34 -13.47 -36.49
CA MET A 14 -12.25 -13.15 -35.05
C MET A 14 -11.47 -14.21 -34.27
N ALA A 15 -11.73 -15.50 -34.55
CA ALA A 15 -11.00 -16.59 -33.90
C ALA A 15 -9.50 -16.55 -34.26
N ARG A 16 -9.18 -16.28 -35.51
CA ARG A 16 -7.80 -16.12 -36.00
C ARG A 16 -7.11 -14.97 -35.29
N GLN A 17 -7.74 -13.80 -35.21
CA GLN A 17 -7.18 -12.63 -34.51
C GLN A 17 -6.94 -12.94 -33.03
N THR A 18 -7.89 -13.58 -32.35
CA THR A 18 -7.75 -13.98 -30.94
C THR A 18 -6.54 -14.91 -30.74
N LEU A 19 -6.37 -15.90 -31.63
CA LEU A 19 -5.23 -16.81 -31.56
C LEU A 19 -3.91 -16.08 -31.81
N LEU A 20 -3.84 -15.18 -32.79
CA LEU A 20 -2.64 -14.40 -33.06
C LEU A 20 -2.25 -13.50 -31.90
N ILE A 21 -3.22 -12.85 -31.26
CA ILE A 21 -3.00 -12.02 -30.07
C ILE A 21 -2.47 -12.89 -28.93
N ARG A 22 -3.07 -14.05 -28.67
CA ARG A 22 -2.61 -14.96 -27.64
C ARG A 22 -1.17 -15.42 -27.90
N GLU A 23 -0.86 -15.86 -29.13
CA GLU A 23 0.47 -16.31 -29.50
C GLU A 23 1.51 -15.18 -29.41
N LEU A 24 1.11 -13.95 -29.72
CA LEU A 24 1.99 -12.78 -29.57
C LEU A 24 2.42 -12.60 -28.10
N PHE A 25 1.48 -12.67 -27.16
CA PHE A 25 1.78 -12.54 -25.74
C PHE A 25 2.61 -13.73 -25.22
N VAL A 26 2.25 -14.95 -25.59
CA VAL A 26 3.02 -16.15 -25.20
C VAL A 26 4.46 -16.08 -25.71
N ASN A 27 4.66 -15.62 -26.95
CA ASN A 27 6.01 -15.46 -27.52
C ASN A 27 6.78 -14.34 -26.83
N PHE A 28 6.11 -13.24 -26.45
CA PHE A 28 6.74 -12.18 -25.68
C PHE A 28 7.21 -12.67 -24.31
N GLU A 29 6.38 -13.38 -23.57
CA GLU A 29 6.74 -13.97 -22.27
C GLU A 29 7.94 -14.93 -22.36
N LYS A 30 7.94 -15.80 -23.36
CA LYS A 30 9.05 -16.73 -23.62
C LYS A 30 10.36 -16.02 -23.97
N ALA A 31 10.27 -14.92 -24.70
CA ALA A 31 11.44 -14.15 -25.12
C ALA A 31 11.94 -13.21 -24.00
N ASN A 32 11.09 -12.86 -23.02
CA ASN A 32 11.38 -11.91 -21.96
C ASN A 32 11.08 -12.49 -20.58
N PRO A 33 11.67 -13.64 -20.21
CA PRO A 33 11.43 -14.24 -18.90
C PRO A 33 11.87 -13.28 -17.79
N VAL A 34 11.19 -13.36 -16.65
CA VAL A 34 11.67 -12.69 -15.44
C VAL A 34 12.80 -13.51 -14.85
N THR A 35 13.95 -12.88 -14.67
CA THR A 35 15.16 -13.50 -14.15
C THR A 35 15.24 -13.40 -12.62
N ASP A 36 16.00 -14.29 -11.99
CA ASP A 36 16.29 -14.24 -10.55
C ASP A 36 17.00 -12.92 -10.16
N ALA A 37 17.79 -12.35 -11.07
CA ALA A 37 18.45 -11.07 -10.85
C ALA A 37 17.44 -9.92 -10.77
N GLU A 38 16.40 -9.91 -11.63
CA GLU A 38 15.33 -8.92 -11.58
C GLU A 38 14.48 -9.04 -10.32
N ILE A 39 14.17 -10.28 -9.93
CA ILE A 39 13.44 -10.55 -8.68
C ILE A 39 14.23 -10.03 -7.48
N LYS A 40 15.54 -10.34 -7.43
CA LYS A 40 16.40 -9.86 -6.35
C LYS A 40 16.50 -8.33 -6.34
N ALA A 41 16.65 -7.70 -7.50
CA ALA A 41 16.73 -6.25 -7.60
C ALA A 41 15.45 -5.56 -7.12
N GLU A 42 14.27 -6.10 -7.43
CA GLU A 42 13.00 -5.56 -6.93
C GLU A 42 12.85 -5.78 -5.42
N TYR A 43 13.23 -6.95 -4.91
CA TYR A 43 13.26 -7.21 -3.47
C TYR A 43 14.19 -6.24 -2.74
N ASP A 44 15.42 -6.04 -3.24
CA ASP A 44 16.41 -5.12 -2.64
C ASP A 44 15.91 -3.65 -2.70
N LYS A 45 15.21 -3.27 -3.76
CA LYS A 45 14.61 -1.94 -3.90
C LYS A 45 13.48 -1.72 -2.89
N VAL A 46 12.60 -2.71 -2.70
CA VAL A 46 11.57 -2.65 -1.66
C VAL A 46 12.21 -2.60 -0.27
N ALA A 47 13.27 -3.38 -0.04
CA ALA A 47 14.03 -3.35 1.20
C ALA A 47 14.65 -1.98 1.48
N ALA A 48 15.13 -1.30 0.45
CA ALA A 48 15.75 0.02 0.56
C ALA A 48 14.72 1.16 0.70
N SER A 49 13.57 1.06 0.02
CA SER A 49 12.50 2.07 0.05
C SER A 49 11.65 1.99 1.31
N ASN A 50 11.37 0.80 1.78
CA ASN A 50 10.89 0.58 3.13
C ASN A 50 12.12 0.73 4.02
N SER A 51 12.24 1.85 4.73
CA SER A 51 13.27 2.04 5.77
C SER A 51 13.20 0.96 6.86
N GLY A 52 12.47 -0.12 6.59
CA GLY A 52 12.33 -1.30 7.41
C GLY A 52 11.75 -1.05 8.79
N LYS A 53 11.33 0.18 9.11
CA LYS A 53 10.80 0.50 10.44
C LYS A 53 9.32 0.23 10.52
N GLU A 54 8.97 -0.59 11.47
CA GLU A 54 7.60 -0.74 11.93
C GLU A 54 7.43 0.04 13.24
N TYR A 55 6.29 0.68 13.35
CA TYR A 55 5.91 1.49 14.48
C TYR A 55 4.73 0.84 15.19
N ARG A 56 4.84 0.65 16.50
CA ARG A 56 3.68 0.38 17.32
C ARG A 56 3.10 1.72 17.73
N THR A 57 1.92 2.03 17.19
CA THR A 57 1.33 3.36 17.28
C THR A 57 0.01 3.30 18.02
N SER A 58 -0.23 4.29 18.86
CA SER A 58 -1.55 4.56 19.42
C SER A 58 -2.04 5.92 18.95
N HIS A 59 -3.34 6.07 18.71
CA HIS A 59 -3.92 7.36 18.36
C HIS A 59 -5.26 7.64 19.02
N ILE A 60 -5.61 8.92 19.06
CA ILE A 60 -6.94 9.41 19.45
C ILE A 60 -7.45 10.25 18.29
N LEU A 61 -8.63 9.93 17.76
CA LEU A 61 -9.30 10.69 16.71
C LEU A 61 -10.45 11.49 17.32
N VAL A 62 -10.49 12.80 17.06
CA VAL A 62 -11.57 13.70 17.49
C VAL A 62 -12.02 14.60 16.35
N GLU A 63 -13.19 15.21 16.51
CA GLU A 63 -13.81 16.01 15.44
C GLU A 63 -13.22 17.41 15.31
N THR A 64 -12.75 18.00 16.42
CA THR A 64 -12.27 19.39 16.43
C THR A 64 -10.84 19.50 16.95
N GLU A 65 -10.14 20.52 16.46
CA GLU A 65 -8.78 20.84 16.90
C GLU A 65 -8.72 21.17 18.39
N ASP A 66 -9.72 21.90 18.91
CA ASP A 66 -9.76 22.30 20.30
C ASP A 66 -9.90 21.10 21.24
N GLN A 67 -10.69 20.08 20.85
CA GLN A 67 -10.77 18.83 21.61
C GLN A 67 -9.40 18.13 21.66
N ALA A 68 -8.71 18.07 20.53
CA ALA A 68 -7.39 17.46 20.47
C ALA A 68 -6.36 18.22 21.30
N LYS A 69 -6.35 19.56 21.24
CA LYS A 69 -5.46 20.41 22.08
C LYS A 69 -5.72 20.22 23.56
N ALA A 70 -6.99 20.17 23.98
CA ALA A 70 -7.35 19.95 25.39
C ALA A 70 -6.87 18.58 25.87
N LEU A 71 -7.05 17.52 25.06
CA LEU A 71 -6.60 16.18 25.41
C LEU A 71 -5.06 16.09 25.48
N ILE A 72 -4.35 16.71 24.54
CA ILE A 72 -2.88 16.79 24.58
C ILE A 72 -2.44 17.44 25.90
N ALA A 73 -3.04 18.59 26.27
CA ALA A 73 -2.71 19.29 27.51
C ALA A 73 -2.98 18.43 28.76
N ASP A 74 -4.11 17.74 28.83
CA ASP A 74 -4.46 16.88 29.95
C ASP A 74 -3.52 15.68 30.08
N ILE A 75 -3.14 15.06 28.94
CA ILE A 75 -2.22 13.92 28.92
C ILE A 75 -0.81 14.37 29.35
N LYS A 76 -0.32 15.49 28.81
CA LYS A 76 0.99 16.05 29.18
C LYS A 76 1.07 16.46 30.65
N ALA A 77 -0.01 16.98 31.18
CA ALA A 77 -0.10 17.34 32.60
C ALA A 77 -0.27 16.12 33.54
N GLY A 78 -0.33 14.90 32.99
CA GLY A 78 -0.53 13.67 33.75
C GLY A 78 -1.93 13.51 34.34
N LYS A 79 -2.90 14.36 33.97
CA LYS A 79 -4.29 14.29 34.46
C LYS A 79 -5.04 13.08 33.90
N LYS A 80 -4.67 12.64 32.68
CA LYS A 80 -5.23 11.49 32.00
C LYS A 80 -4.13 10.63 31.40
N LYS A 81 -4.31 9.31 31.44
CA LYS A 81 -3.49 8.40 30.64
C LYS A 81 -3.98 8.41 29.21
N PHE A 82 -3.07 8.25 28.25
CA PHE A 82 -3.38 8.25 26.82
C PHE A 82 -4.49 7.23 26.48
N ALA A 83 -4.35 6.00 26.96
CA ALA A 83 -5.32 4.94 26.71
C ALA A 83 -6.72 5.24 27.28
N ASP A 84 -6.80 5.87 28.46
CA ASP A 84 -8.07 6.25 29.08
C ASP A 84 -8.73 7.41 28.30
N ALA A 85 -7.93 8.37 27.83
CA ALA A 85 -8.39 9.45 26.98
C ALA A 85 -8.92 8.92 25.62
N ALA A 86 -8.21 7.94 25.02
CA ALA A 86 -8.65 7.29 23.81
C ALA A 86 -10.00 6.59 23.98
N LYS A 87 -10.16 5.78 25.05
CA LYS A 87 -11.42 5.09 25.33
C LYS A 87 -12.60 6.03 25.54
N GLN A 88 -12.36 7.21 26.13
CA GLN A 88 -13.41 8.18 26.42
C GLN A 88 -13.77 9.08 25.25
N ALA A 89 -12.80 9.46 24.43
CA ALA A 89 -12.96 10.55 23.47
C ALA A 89 -12.71 10.15 22.02
N SER A 90 -12.02 9.05 21.75
CA SER A 90 -11.70 8.68 20.37
C SER A 90 -12.95 8.30 19.60
N LYS A 91 -13.07 8.86 18.39
CA LYS A 91 -14.11 8.55 17.39
C LYS A 91 -13.68 7.42 16.45
N ASP A 92 -12.48 6.88 16.63
CA ASP A 92 -12.04 5.72 15.85
C ASP A 92 -12.71 4.44 16.38
N PRO A 93 -13.60 3.81 15.59
CA PRO A 93 -14.31 2.62 16.02
C PRO A 93 -13.38 1.39 16.13
N GLY A 94 -12.25 1.41 15.43
CA GLY A 94 -11.30 0.30 15.38
C GLY A 94 -10.42 0.20 16.60
N SER A 95 -9.90 1.31 17.09
CA SER A 95 -8.89 1.33 18.16
C SER A 95 -9.34 2.04 19.43
N GLY A 96 -10.35 2.92 19.37
CA GLY A 96 -10.77 3.73 20.52
C GLY A 96 -11.04 2.91 21.78
N ALA A 97 -11.81 1.82 21.66
CA ALA A 97 -12.15 0.93 22.78
C ALA A 97 -10.91 0.18 23.35
N GLN A 98 -9.87 -0.03 22.53
CA GLN A 98 -8.60 -0.63 22.92
C GLN A 98 -7.55 0.39 23.39
N GLY A 99 -7.98 1.62 23.73
CA GLY A 99 -7.06 2.67 24.19
C GLY A 99 -6.24 3.33 23.08
N GLY A 100 -6.73 3.19 21.86
CA GLY A 100 -6.12 3.79 20.67
C GLY A 100 -5.01 2.96 20.02
N ASP A 101 -4.72 1.74 20.50
CA ASP A 101 -3.64 0.88 19.98
C ASP A 101 -3.97 0.40 18.56
N LEU A 102 -3.10 0.73 17.62
CA LEU A 102 -3.17 0.33 16.21
C LEU A 102 -2.29 -0.88 15.89
N GLY A 103 -1.53 -1.36 16.89
CA GLY A 103 -0.56 -2.43 16.70
C GLY A 103 0.69 -2.00 15.92
N TRP A 104 1.43 -2.98 15.40
CA TRP A 104 2.60 -2.78 14.57
C TRP A 104 2.20 -2.56 13.12
N SER A 105 2.73 -1.51 12.49
CA SER A 105 2.48 -1.18 11.09
C SER A 105 3.59 -0.31 10.50
N THR A 106 3.66 -0.30 9.20
CA THR A 106 4.54 0.60 8.44
C THR A 106 3.84 1.92 8.15
N PRO A 107 4.59 3.01 7.87
CA PRO A 107 4.01 4.31 7.52
C PRO A 107 3.03 4.26 6.35
N ASP A 108 3.25 3.39 5.38
CA ASP A 108 2.42 3.25 4.17
C ASP A 108 0.99 2.77 4.46
N SER A 109 0.75 2.28 5.69
CA SER A 109 -0.59 1.85 6.12
C SER A 109 -1.52 3.02 6.47
N TYR A 110 -1.01 4.25 6.48
CA TYR A 110 -1.74 5.43 6.95
C TYR A 110 -1.80 6.53 5.89
N VAL A 111 -2.72 7.48 6.10
CA VAL A 111 -2.77 8.70 5.28
C VAL A 111 -1.48 9.52 5.45
N PRO A 112 -1.05 10.26 4.42
CA PRO A 112 0.25 10.93 4.40
C PRO A 112 0.53 11.82 5.62
N GLU A 113 -0.46 12.57 6.08
CA GLU A 113 -0.32 13.47 7.22
C GLU A 113 -0.05 12.73 8.53
N PHE A 114 -0.73 11.59 8.71
CA PHE A 114 -0.52 10.72 9.86
C PHE A 114 0.87 10.06 9.81
N ALA A 115 1.23 9.49 8.65
CA ALA A 115 2.52 8.84 8.42
C ALA A 115 3.70 9.80 8.65
N GLN A 116 3.58 11.04 8.16
CA GLN A 116 4.61 12.07 8.35
C GLN A 116 4.79 12.42 9.83
N ALA A 117 3.69 12.62 10.55
CA ALA A 117 3.77 12.93 11.98
C ALA A 117 4.34 11.75 12.77
N MET A 118 3.89 10.52 12.48
CA MET A 118 4.33 9.29 13.11
C MET A 118 5.84 9.08 12.98
N THR A 119 6.41 9.28 11.79
CA THR A 119 7.83 9.03 11.50
C THR A 119 8.77 10.07 12.11
N GLN A 120 8.26 11.23 12.51
CA GLN A 120 9.02 12.28 13.20
C GLN A 120 9.07 12.07 14.72
N LEU A 121 8.25 11.19 15.27
CA LEU A 121 8.20 10.92 16.69
C LEU A 121 9.21 9.87 17.12
N ALA A 122 9.87 10.11 18.25
CA ALA A 122 10.67 9.10 18.90
C ALA A 122 9.79 8.09 19.67
N LYS A 123 10.34 6.91 19.96
CA LYS A 123 9.70 5.93 20.86
C LYS A 123 9.30 6.58 22.19
N GLY A 124 8.07 6.38 22.60
CA GLY A 124 7.46 6.94 23.79
C GLY A 124 6.94 8.38 23.65
N ALA A 125 7.23 9.05 22.53
CA ALA A 125 6.78 10.42 22.29
C ALA A 125 5.34 10.46 21.73
N MET A 126 4.69 11.61 21.94
CA MET A 126 3.37 11.94 21.45
C MET A 126 3.44 13.26 20.68
N THR A 127 2.55 13.45 19.71
CA THR A 127 2.44 14.74 19.00
C THR A 127 2.18 15.89 19.95
N ASP A 128 2.91 16.98 19.75
CA ASP A 128 2.76 18.20 20.53
C ASP A 128 1.56 19.04 20.08
N THR A 129 1.21 18.89 18.82
CA THR A 129 0.09 19.56 18.16
C THR A 129 -0.81 18.54 17.48
N PRO A 130 -2.12 18.81 17.37
CA PRO A 130 -3.03 17.94 16.63
C PRO A 130 -2.63 17.80 15.16
N VAL A 131 -2.79 16.60 14.62
CA VAL A 131 -2.54 16.30 13.21
C VAL A 131 -3.88 16.20 12.46
N LYS A 132 -4.09 17.06 11.47
CA LYS A 132 -5.31 17.10 10.68
C LYS A 132 -5.24 16.07 9.55
N SER A 133 -6.32 15.32 9.36
CA SER A 133 -6.54 14.47 8.18
C SER A 133 -7.98 14.62 7.67
N GLN A 134 -8.32 13.88 6.63
CA GLN A 134 -9.71 13.81 6.14
C GLN A 134 -10.71 13.21 7.16
N PHE A 135 -10.23 12.47 8.14
CA PHE A 135 -11.05 11.82 9.16
C PHE A 135 -11.29 12.69 10.39
N GLY A 136 -10.54 13.75 10.56
CA GLY A 136 -10.58 14.63 11.72
C GLY A 136 -9.21 15.01 12.25
N TRP A 137 -9.09 15.14 13.55
CA TRP A 137 -7.87 15.55 14.24
C TRP A 137 -7.32 14.40 15.07
N HIS A 138 -6.06 14.07 14.84
CA HIS A 138 -5.37 12.96 15.48
C HIS A 138 -4.38 13.46 16.53
N ILE A 139 -4.30 12.70 17.61
CA ILE A 139 -3.20 12.73 18.58
C ILE A 139 -2.49 11.40 18.43
N ILE A 140 -1.21 11.40 18.10
CA ILE A 140 -0.45 10.21 17.77
C ILE A 140 0.63 10.00 18.81
N ARG A 141 0.79 8.76 19.28
CA ARG A 141 1.84 8.36 20.21
C ARG A 141 2.55 7.12 19.69
N ILE A 142 3.87 7.13 19.74
CA ILE A 142 4.68 5.96 19.39
C ILE A 142 4.98 5.15 20.64
N GLU A 143 4.44 3.96 20.70
CA GLU A 143 4.69 3.04 21.82
C GLU A 143 6.05 2.37 21.68
N ASP A 144 6.37 1.93 20.46
CA ASP A 144 7.63 1.27 20.15
C ASP A 144 7.99 1.42 18.66
N VAL A 145 9.26 1.20 18.33
CA VAL A 145 9.80 1.19 16.97
C VAL A 145 10.72 -0.01 16.84
N ARG A 146 10.57 -0.77 15.77
CA ARG A 146 11.46 -1.87 15.44
C ARG A 146 11.86 -1.84 13.98
N GLU A 147 12.97 -2.47 13.65
CA GLU A 147 13.29 -2.77 12.26
C GLU A 147 12.26 -3.79 11.74
N GLY A 148 11.58 -3.44 10.68
CA GLY A 148 10.64 -4.33 10.02
C GLY A 148 11.42 -5.49 9.39
N GLN A 149 10.95 -6.69 9.62
CA GLN A 149 11.51 -7.84 8.93
C GLN A 149 10.73 -8.03 7.63
N LEU A 150 11.40 -7.77 6.51
CA LEU A 150 10.89 -8.23 5.23
C LEU A 150 10.83 -9.76 5.26
N PRO A 151 9.76 -10.37 4.73
CA PRO A 151 9.76 -11.81 4.55
C PRO A 151 10.99 -12.24 3.75
N PRO A 152 11.58 -13.40 4.05
CA PRO A 152 12.69 -13.92 3.26
C PRO A 152 12.36 -13.92 1.77
N LEU A 153 13.34 -13.63 0.91
CA LEU A 153 13.15 -13.58 -0.54
C LEU A 153 12.44 -14.83 -1.08
N GLU A 154 12.77 -15.98 -0.54
CA GLU A 154 12.17 -17.25 -0.98
C GLU A 154 10.67 -17.34 -0.75
N GLU A 155 10.13 -16.68 0.28
CA GLU A 155 8.70 -16.67 0.58
C GLU A 155 7.93 -15.75 -0.38
N VAL A 156 8.55 -14.66 -0.83
CA VAL A 156 7.90 -13.65 -1.69
C VAL A 156 8.33 -13.73 -3.15
N LYS A 157 9.29 -14.60 -3.48
CA LYS A 157 9.86 -14.75 -4.82
C LYS A 157 8.81 -14.96 -5.90
N ALA A 158 7.83 -15.83 -5.64
CA ALA A 158 6.76 -16.13 -6.59
C ALA A 158 5.86 -14.91 -6.84
N GLN A 159 5.54 -14.17 -5.80
CA GLN A 159 4.73 -12.96 -5.89
C GLN A 159 5.46 -11.86 -6.67
N ILE A 160 6.72 -11.58 -6.33
CA ILE A 160 7.55 -10.59 -7.05
C ILE A 160 7.69 -10.96 -8.53
N LYS A 161 7.90 -12.25 -8.82
CA LYS A 161 7.97 -12.74 -10.20
C LYS A 161 6.68 -12.42 -10.96
N GLN A 162 5.53 -12.75 -10.39
CA GLN A 162 4.23 -12.48 -11.01
C GLN A 162 3.99 -10.99 -11.25
N GLU A 163 4.35 -10.13 -10.31
CA GLU A 163 4.24 -8.68 -10.46
C GLU A 163 5.14 -8.16 -11.58
N LEU A 164 6.38 -8.63 -11.67
CA LEU A 164 7.30 -8.26 -12.75
C LEU A 164 6.84 -8.76 -14.12
N GLU A 165 6.26 -9.97 -14.20
CA GLU A 165 5.64 -10.49 -15.42
C GLU A 165 4.48 -9.60 -15.89
N GLN A 166 3.60 -9.20 -14.97
CA GLN A 166 2.51 -8.27 -15.26
C GLN A 166 3.01 -6.89 -15.72
N GLN A 167 4.05 -6.36 -15.06
CA GLN A 167 4.66 -5.08 -15.45
C GLN A 167 5.29 -5.14 -16.85
N LYS A 168 6.03 -6.22 -17.17
CA LYS A 168 6.59 -6.43 -18.51
C LYS A 168 5.49 -6.51 -19.57
N MET A 169 4.43 -7.25 -19.27
CA MET A 169 3.28 -7.38 -20.17
C MET A 169 2.56 -6.05 -20.38
N GLY A 170 2.34 -5.27 -19.32
CA GLY A 170 1.74 -3.94 -19.39
C GLY A 170 2.56 -2.99 -20.28
N LYS A 171 3.87 -2.93 -20.08
CA LYS A 171 4.76 -2.13 -20.91
C LYS A 171 4.72 -2.55 -22.38
N PHE A 172 4.72 -3.85 -22.65
CA PHE A 172 4.61 -4.36 -24.02
C PHE A 172 3.29 -3.96 -24.69
N GLN A 173 2.18 -4.05 -23.96
CA GLN A 173 0.87 -3.61 -24.46
C GLN A 173 0.85 -2.11 -24.76
N ASP A 174 1.44 -1.28 -23.89
CA ASP A 174 1.53 0.16 -24.09
C ASP A 174 2.41 0.53 -25.30
N GLU A 175 3.52 -0.19 -25.47
CA GLU A 175 4.37 -0.03 -26.67
C GLU A 175 3.62 -0.41 -27.95
N LEU A 176 2.85 -1.50 -27.94
CA LEU A 176 2.03 -1.89 -29.08
C LEU A 176 0.97 -0.83 -29.40
N ARG A 177 0.30 -0.28 -28.38
CA ARG A 177 -0.68 0.79 -28.56
C ARG A 177 -0.04 2.06 -29.14
N ALA A 178 1.15 2.43 -28.64
CA ALA A 178 1.87 3.60 -29.14
C ALA A 178 2.31 3.46 -30.59
N LYS A 179 2.59 2.22 -31.04
CA LYS A 179 2.96 1.92 -32.44
C LYS A 179 1.76 1.67 -33.35
N ALA A 180 0.59 1.35 -32.79
CA ALA A 180 -0.61 1.12 -33.58
C ALA A 180 -1.11 2.46 -34.14
N LYS A 181 -1.23 2.53 -35.46
CA LYS A 181 -2.03 3.57 -36.12
C LYS A 181 -3.50 3.19 -35.91
N VAL A 182 -4.17 3.92 -35.04
CA VAL A 182 -5.64 3.81 -34.92
C VAL A 182 -6.21 4.64 -36.06
N GLU A 183 -6.73 3.95 -37.11
CA GLU A 183 -7.54 4.59 -38.14
C GLU A 183 -8.99 4.76 -37.65
#